data_4365ab6dc9093329de66325dd484cc80
#
_entry.id   4365ab6dc9093329de66325dd484cc80
#
_cell.length_a   1.000
_cell.length_b   1.000
_cell.length_c   1.000
_cell.angle_alpha   90.00
_cell.angle_beta   90.00
_cell.angle_gamma   90.00
#
_symmetry.space_group_name_H-M   'P 1'
#
loop_
_entity.id
_entity.type
_entity.pdbx_description
1 polymer ?
#
loop_
_entity_poly.entity_id
_entity_poly.type
_entity_poly.pdbx_seq_one_letter_code
_entity_poly.pdbx_strand_id
1 'polypeptide(L)'
;MARPVKLYNHAVAPNPRRVRIFAAEKGIELPLEEVDILAGQSRTPEFFLKNTSGGVPVLELDDGSYLSESVAICRYLEGLHPEPNLLGRDLREQAEIERWNRRMELELFAAIGRTIQNTSPIFQGRFKQFPDYGEAQRTVVYQRLERMDRELNGHQFVAGDRFTIADITALVAIDIGGRLADIKIAPELAYLTRWHERVSSRPSAKA
;
A
#
# COMPACT_ATOMS: atom_id res chain seq x y z
N MET A 1 -12.27 -21.53 9.85
CA MET A 1 -11.26 -20.67 9.15
C MET A 1 -10.22 -20.29 10.19
N ALA A 2 -8.96 -20.33 9.83
CA ALA A 2 -7.87 -19.91 10.72
C ALA A 2 -8.00 -18.41 11.05
N ARG A 3 -7.61 -18.02 12.26
CA ARG A 3 -7.76 -16.64 12.75
C ARG A 3 -6.42 -15.93 12.74
N PRO A 4 -6.41 -14.60 12.44
CA PRO A 4 -5.23 -13.79 12.58
C PRO A 4 -4.70 -13.80 14.02
N VAL A 5 -3.40 -14.04 14.19
CA VAL A 5 -2.71 -14.00 15.49
C VAL A 5 -1.94 -12.70 15.62
N LYS A 6 -1.12 -12.38 14.61
CA LYS A 6 -0.34 -11.14 14.56
C LYS A 6 0.13 -10.81 13.15
N LEU A 7 0.49 -9.54 12.96
CA LEU A 7 1.07 -9.03 11.74
C LEU A 7 2.55 -8.68 11.98
N TYR A 8 3.47 -9.35 11.27
CA TYR A 8 4.86 -8.91 11.17
C TYR A 8 4.90 -7.62 10.37
N ASN A 9 5.32 -6.56 11.03
CA ASN A 9 5.17 -5.18 10.62
C ASN A 9 6.52 -4.46 10.50
N HIS A 10 6.54 -3.36 9.78
CA HIS A 10 7.53 -2.31 9.90
C HIS A 10 6.79 -0.98 9.83
N ALA A 11 6.89 -0.19 10.88
CA ALA A 11 6.01 0.97 11.12
C ALA A 11 5.94 1.94 9.93
N VAL A 12 7.07 2.16 9.24
CA VAL A 12 7.16 3.14 8.14
C VAL A 12 7.02 2.55 6.74
N ALA A 13 6.96 1.21 6.63
CA ALA A 13 6.87 0.57 5.32
C ALA A 13 5.43 0.65 4.76
N PRO A 14 5.27 0.95 3.46
CA PRO A 14 3.94 1.20 2.89
C PRO A 14 3.06 -0.06 2.80
N ASN A 15 3.65 -1.23 2.53
CA ASN A 15 2.87 -2.47 2.42
C ASN A 15 2.25 -2.93 3.75
N PRO A 16 2.98 -2.98 4.89
CA PRO A 16 2.35 -3.18 6.20
C PRO A 16 1.30 -2.11 6.53
N ARG A 17 1.58 -0.83 6.23
CA ARG A 17 0.62 0.25 6.45
C ARG A 17 -0.68 0.04 5.67
N ARG A 18 -0.62 -0.48 4.42
CA ARG A 18 -1.82 -0.88 3.68
C ARG A 18 -2.70 -1.85 4.48
N VAL A 19 -2.10 -2.87 5.08
CA VAL A 19 -2.83 -3.85 5.90
C VAL A 19 -3.39 -3.21 7.17
N ARG A 20 -2.61 -2.37 7.86
CA ARG A 20 -3.08 -1.68 9.07
C ARG A 20 -4.27 -0.76 8.79
N ILE A 21 -4.20 0.05 7.72
CA ILE A 21 -5.34 0.90 7.31
C ILE A 21 -6.55 0.05 6.98
N PHE A 22 -6.37 -1.04 6.23
CA PHE A 22 -7.46 -1.95 5.86
C PHE A 22 -8.09 -2.59 7.10
N ALA A 23 -7.30 -3.07 8.04
CA ALA A 23 -7.77 -3.65 9.29
C ALA A 23 -8.51 -2.61 10.15
N ALA A 24 -7.97 -1.39 10.27
CA ALA A 24 -8.58 -0.30 11.00
C ALA A 24 -9.96 0.12 10.42
N GLU A 25 -10.10 0.17 9.10
CA GLU A 25 -11.39 0.42 8.44
C GLU A 25 -12.45 -0.65 8.79
N LYS A 26 -12.01 -1.86 9.06
CA LYS A 26 -12.87 -2.99 9.44
C LYS A 26 -13.06 -3.17 10.95
N GLY A 27 -12.44 -2.31 11.77
CA GLY A 27 -12.44 -2.48 13.22
C GLY A 27 -11.72 -3.75 13.69
N ILE A 28 -10.79 -4.28 12.90
CA ILE A 28 -9.99 -5.46 13.25
C ILE A 28 -8.75 -5.01 14.00
N GLU A 29 -8.60 -5.45 15.23
CA GLU A 29 -7.38 -5.30 16.01
C GLU A 29 -6.39 -6.40 15.64
N LEU A 30 -5.22 -6.01 15.13
CA LEU A 30 -4.13 -6.92 14.80
C LEU A 30 -2.95 -6.63 15.73
N PRO A 31 -2.53 -7.56 16.59
CA PRO A 31 -1.25 -7.45 17.29
C PRO A 31 -0.11 -7.29 16.28
N LEU A 32 0.79 -6.34 16.54
CA LEU A 32 1.92 -6.05 15.65
C LEU A 32 3.22 -6.60 16.25
N GLU A 33 4.00 -7.28 15.41
CA GLU A 33 5.39 -7.65 15.72
C GLU A 33 6.31 -6.87 14.78
N GLU A 34 7.07 -5.92 15.36
CA GLU A 34 7.97 -5.09 14.57
C GLU A 34 9.17 -5.89 14.06
N VAL A 35 9.46 -5.71 12.78
CA VAL A 35 10.60 -6.31 12.08
C VAL A 35 11.47 -5.19 11.53
N ASP A 36 12.69 -5.05 12.04
CA ASP A 36 13.63 -4.08 11.51
C ASP A 36 14.22 -4.58 10.18
N ILE A 37 13.57 -4.18 9.09
CA ILE A 37 14.01 -4.51 7.72
C ILE A 37 15.33 -3.82 7.37
N LEU A 38 15.63 -2.70 8.03
CA LEU A 38 16.86 -1.97 7.79
C LEU A 38 18.05 -2.65 8.49
N ALA A 39 17.85 -3.25 9.65
CA ALA A 39 18.83 -4.10 10.31
C ALA A 39 18.91 -5.52 9.73
N GLY A 40 18.08 -5.86 8.73
CA GLY A 40 18.13 -7.16 8.07
C GLY A 40 17.35 -8.27 8.79
N GLN A 41 16.54 -7.97 9.80
CA GLN A 41 15.77 -9.00 10.54
C GLN A 41 14.85 -9.82 9.63
N SER A 42 14.36 -9.24 8.54
CA SER A 42 13.55 -9.97 7.55
C SER A 42 14.37 -10.87 6.59
N ARG A 43 15.69 -10.90 6.75
CA ARG A 43 16.62 -11.69 5.91
C ARG A 43 17.25 -12.85 6.64
N THR A 44 16.76 -13.20 7.84
CA THR A 44 17.24 -14.35 8.60
C THR A 44 16.61 -15.66 8.08
N PRO A 45 17.27 -16.81 8.26
CA PRO A 45 16.69 -18.12 7.90
C PRO A 45 15.32 -18.35 8.53
N GLU A 46 15.14 -17.96 9.78
CA GLU A 46 13.88 -18.09 10.53
C GLU A 46 12.76 -17.25 9.92
N PHE A 47 13.07 -16.05 9.41
CA PHE A 47 12.07 -15.22 8.75
C PHE A 47 11.73 -15.76 7.36
N PHE A 48 12.68 -16.32 6.63
CA PHE A 48 12.42 -16.96 5.34
C PHE A 48 11.48 -18.16 5.43
N LEU A 49 11.36 -18.83 6.59
CA LEU A 49 10.33 -19.85 6.83
C LEU A 49 8.91 -19.27 6.87
N LYS A 50 8.77 -17.99 7.24
CA LYS A 50 7.48 -17.28 7.27
C LYS A 50 7.14 -16.65 5.91
N ASN A 51 8.14 -16.12 5.25
CA ASN A 51 8.00 -15.48 3.92
C ASN A 51 9.29 -15.61 3.12
N THR A 52 9.27 -16.45 2.10
CA THR A 52 10.43 -16.71 1.23
C THR A 52 10.94 -15.48 0.47
N SER A 53 10.14 -14.42 0.32
CA SER A 53 10.58 -13.14 -0.25
C SER A 53 11.40 -12.30 0.73
N GLY A 54 11.36 -12.63 2.04
CA GLY A 54 11.98 -11.84 3.09
C GLY A 54 11.39 -10.43 3.22
N GLY A 55 10.13 -10.25 2.86
CA GLY A 55 9.42 -8.98 2.96
C GLY A 55 8.39 -8.96 4.08
N VAL A 56 7.96 -7.75 4.44
CA VAL A 56 6.81 -7.49 5.30
C VAL A 56 5.72 -6.77 4.50
N PRO A 57 4.43 -6.95 4.82
CA PRO A 57 3.86 -7.67 5.96
C PRO A 57 3.83 -9.19 5.79
N VAL A 58 3.73 -9.90 6.92
CA VAL A 58 3.35 -11.31 6.99
C VAL A 58 2.28 -11.43 8.07
N LEU A 59 1.17 -12.10 7.77
CA LEU A 59 0.12 -12.42 8.74
C LEU A 59 0.33 -13.85 9.25
N GLU A 60 0.46 -14.02 10.57
CA GLU A 60 0.46 -15.32 11.24
C GLU A 60 -0.95 -15.73 11.60
N LEU A 61 -1.31 -16.98 11.36
CA LEU A 61 -2.60 -17.56 11.66
C LEU A 61 -2.51 -18.55 12.82
N ASP A 62 -3.63 -18.83 13.49
CA ASP A 62 -3.72 -19.69 14.67
C ASP A 62 -3.48 -21.20 14.39
N ASP A 63 -3.46 -21.58 13.13
CA ASP A 63 -3.05 -22.91 12.68
C ASP A 63 -1.54 -23.05 12.42
N GLY A 64 -0.76 -22.00 12.70
CA GLY A 64 0.68 -21.94 12.48
C GLY A 64 1.10 -21.61 11.04
N SER A 65 0.15 -21.35 10.15
CA SER A 65 0.45 -20.95 8.79
C SER A 65 0.73 -19.44 8.68
N TYR A 66 1.37 -19.04 7.57
CA TYR A 66 1.74 -17.67 7.28
C TYR A 66 1.17 -17.22 5.93
N LEU A 67 0.65 -16.01 5.87
CA LEU A 67 0.17 -15.38 4.65
C LEU A 67 0.99 -14.11 4.39
N SER A 68 1.65 -14.05 3.23
CA SER A 68 2.36 -12.87 2.74
C SER A 68 1.56 -12.16 1.64
N GLU A 69 2.09 -11.06 1.09
CA GLU A 69 1.46 -10.16 0.15
C GLU A 69 0.31 -9.33 0.77
N SER A 70 0.54 -8.02 0.89
CA SER A 70 -0.39 -7.13 1.60
C SER A 70 -1.82 -7.14 1.05
N VAL A 71 -1.99 -7.26 -0.28
CA VAL A 71 -3.33 -7.34 -0.91
C VAL A 71 -3.98 -8.69 -0.64
N ALA A 72 -3.21 -9.79 -0.61
CA ALA A 72 -3.73 -11.11 -0.26
C ALA A 72 -4.17 -11.15 1.21
N ILE A 73 -3.40 -10.53 2.10
CA ILE A 73 -3.77 -10.38 3.52
C ILE A 73 -5.08 -9.57 3.64
N CYS A 74 -5.19 -8.42 2.95
CA CYS A 74 -6.43 -7.63 2.94
C CYS A 74 -7.63 -8.46 2.44
N ARG A 75 -7.45 -9.27 1.41
CA ARG A 75 -8.50 -10.16 0.89
C ARG A 75 -8.91 -11.22 1.90
N TYR A 76 -7.96 -11.75 2.65
CA TYR A 76 -8.25 -12.71 3.72
C TYR A 76 -9.05 -12.07 4.86
N LEU A 77 -8.65 -10.86 5.29
CA LEU A 77 -9.37 -10.09 6.30
C LEU A 77 -10.78 -9.69 5.83
N GLU A 78 -10.97 -9.36 4.54
CA GLU A 78 -12.29 -9.12 3.95
C GLU A 78 -13.21 -10.34 4.08
N GLY A 79 -12.67 -11.54 3.81
CA GLY A 79 -13.43 -12.78 3.90
C GLY A 79 -13.86 -13.12 5.33
N LEU A 80 -13.05 -12.73 6.34
CA LEU A 80 -13.38 -12.91 7.76
C LEU A 80 -14.38 -11.85 8.26
N HIS A 81 -14.27 -10.63 7.76
CA HIS A 81 -15.07 -9.47 8.15
C HIS A 81 -15.59 -8.76 6.89
N PRO A 82 -16.70 -9.23 6.28
CA PRO A 82 -17.15 -8.69 4.99
C PRO A 82 -17.57 -7.22 5.03
N GLU A 83 -17.98 -6.70 6.19
CA GLU A 83 -18.40 -5.31 6.33
C GLU A 83 -17.46 -4.51 7.27
N PRO A 84 -17.20 -3.23 6.95
CA PRO A 84 -17.56 -2.52 5.71
C PRO A 84 -16.82 -3.14 4.53
N ASN A 85 -17.52 -3.38 3.42
CA ASN A 85 -16.93 -4.00 2.23
C ASN A 85 -15.95 -3.06 1.52
N LEU A 86 -14.71 -3.50 1.29
CA LEU A 86 -13.64 -2.72 0.65
C LEU A 86 -13.14 -3.33 -0.67
N LEU A 87 -13.58 -4.55 -1.02
CA LEU A 87 -13.13 -5.29 -2.19
C LEU A 87 -14.22 -5.56 -3.25
N GLY A 88 -15.47 -5.10 -3.00
CA GLY A 88 -16.60 -5.28 -3.91
C GLY A 88 -17.61 -6.35 -3.45
N ARG A 89 -18.90 -6.01 -3.56
CA ARG A 89 -20.03 -6.82 -3.09
C ARG A 89 -20.48 -7.88 -4.10
N ASP A 90 -20.33 -7.55 -5.38
CA ASP A 90 -20.67 -8.44 -6.48
C ASP A 90 -19.51 -8.57 -7.47
N LEU A 91 -19.63 -9.48 -8.44
CA LEU A 91 -18.57 -9.78 -9.40
C LEU A 91 -18.13 -8.56 -10.21
N ARG A 92 -19.06 -7.67 -10.57
CA ARG A 92 -18.77 -6.47 -11.35
C ARG A 92 -18.01 -5.46 -10.50
N GLU A 93 -18.50 -5.18 -9.30
CA GLU A 93 -17.85 -4.24 -8.37
C GLU A 93 -16.46 -4.76 -7.97
N GLN A 94 -16.31 -6.06 -7.70
CA GLN A 94 -15.03 -6.70 -7.44
C GLN A 94 -14.03 -6.49 -8.59
N ALA A 95 -14.47 -6.70 -9.81
CA ALA A 95 -13.64 -6.50 -11.00
C ALA A 95 -13.23 -5.02 -11.18
N GLU A 96 -14.16 -4.10 -10.96
CA GLU A 96 -13.87 -2.65 -11.05
C GLU A 96 -12.89 -2.20 -9.97
N ILE A 97 -13.08 -2.59 -8.71
CA ILE A 97 -12.18 -2.25 -7.62
C ILE A 97 -10.80 -2.88 -7.84
N GLU A 98 -10.74 -4.15 -8.25
CA GLU A 98 -9.47 -4.82 -8.58
C GLU A 98 -8.76 -4.10 -9.73
N ARG A 99 -9.46 -3.73 -10.80
CA ARG A 99 -8.89 -2.95 -11.91
C ARG A 99 -8.23 -1.68 -11.42
N TRP A 100 -8.89 -0.91 -10.56
CA TRP A 100 -8.35 0.32 -10.02
C TRP A 100 -7.20 0.07 -9.04
N ASN A 101 -7.32 -0.94 -8.17
CA ASN A 101 -6.25 -1.32 -7.27
C ASN A 101 -4.97 -1.74 -8.03
N ARG A 102 -5.12 -2.54 -9.10
CA ARG A 102 -3.99 -2.94 -9.96
C ARG A 102 -3.33 -1.74 -10.65
N ARG A 103 -4.12 -0.78 -11.11
CA ARG A 103 -3.57 0.45 -11.69
C ARG A 103 -2.79 1.27 -10.65
N MET A 104 -3.34 1.43 -9.44
CA MET A 104 -2.63 2.13 -8.36
C MET A 104 -1.34 1.39 -7.96
N GLU A 105 -1.36 0.08 -7.95
CA GLU A 105 -0.19 -0.72 -7.59
C GLU A 105 0.88 -0.74 -8.69
N LEU A 106 0.49 -1.03 -9.93
CA LEU A 106 1.45 -1.26 -11.02
C LEU A 106 1.90 0.04 -11.71
N GLU A 107 1.00 1.02 -11.85
CA GLU A 107 1.32 2.26 -12.56
C GLU A 107 1.84 3.35 -11.61
N LEU A 108 1.33 3.45 -10.38
CA LEU A 108 1.73 4.49 -9.43
C LEU A 108 2.74 3.98 -8.41
N PHE A 109 2.35 3.00 -7.59
CA PHE A 109 3.19 2.54 -6.47
C PHE A 109 4.51 1.92 -6.96
N ALA A 110 4.47 1.14 -8.02
CA ALA A 110 5.69 0.56 -8.58
C ALA A 110 6.64 1.63 -9.13
N ALA A 111 6.14 2.67 -9.80
CA ALA A 111 6.97 3.77 -10.29
C ALA A 111 7.58 4.58 -9.13
N ILE A 112 6.79 4.88 -8.09
CA ILE A 112 7.30 5.51 -6.85
C ILE A 112 8.38 4.65 -6.20
N GLY A 113 8.14 3.33 -6.08
CA GLY A 113 9.12 2.40 -5.53
C GLY A 113 10.44 2.39 -6.29
N ARG A 114 10.37 2.39 -7.63
CA ARG A 114 11.57 2.46 -8.49
C ARG A 114 12.29 3.79 -8.37
N THR A 115 11.57 4.90 -8.24
CA THR A 115 12.15 6.22 -7.96
C THR A 115 12.91 6.17 -6.64
N ILE A 116 12.25 5.77 -5.55
CA ILE A 116 12.85 5.70 -4.21
C ILE A 116 14.07 4.78 -4.20
N GLN A 117 13.96 3.58 -4.76
CA GLN A 117 15.05 2.61 -4.80
C GLN A 117 16.31 3.16 -5.49
N ASN A 118 16.15 3.99 -6.53
CA ASN A 118 17.26 4.44 -7.35
C ASN A 118 17.76 5.85 -7.01
N THR A 119 17.02 6.63 -6.20
CA THR A 119 17.40 8.02 -5.85
C THR A 119 17.53 8.26 -4.34
N SER A 120 16.87 7.47 -3.49
CA SER A 120 16.87 7.73 -2.06
C SER A 120 18.15 7.24 -1.37
N PRO A 121 18.78 8.06 -0.52
CA PRO A 121 19.96 7.67 0.24
C PRO A 121 19.78 6.46 1.17
N ILE A 122 18.54 6.19 1.61
CA ILE A 122 18.21 5.06 2.51
C ILE A 122 18.60 3.70 1.91
N PHE A 123 18.70 3.62 0.59
CA PHE A 123 19.09 2.39 -0.14
C PHE A 123 20.53 2.40 -0.61
N GLN A 124 21.29 3.47 -0.35
CA GLN A 124 22.70 3.54 -0.72
C GLN A 124 23.51 2.41 -0.05
N GLY A 125 24.31 1.71 -0.84
CA GLY A 125 25.12 0.57 -0.37
C GLY A 125 24.34 -0.75 -0.17
N ARG A 126 23.01 -0.75 -0.30
CA ARG A 126 22.21 -1.99 -0.19
C ARG A 126 22.10 -2.74 -1.51
N PHE A 127 22.08 -2.01 -2.60
CA PHE A 127 22.13 -2.50 -3.98
C PHE A 127 22.61 -1.39 -4.91
N LYS A 128 22.95 -1.77 -6.14
CA LYS A 128 23.38 -0.80 -7.15
C LYS A 128 22.21 0.09 -7.56
N GLN A 129 22.34 1.38 -7.35
CA GLN A 129 21.37 2.39 -7.76
C GLN A 129 21.69 2.92 -9.16
N PHE A 130 20.66 3.31 -9.90
CA PHE A 130 20.71 3.93 -11.22
C PHE A 130 19.91 5.24 -11.18
N PRO A 131 20.54 6.38 -10.77
CA PRO A 131 19.82 7.62 -10.54
C PRO A 131 19.04 8.11 -11.77
N ASP A 132 19.63 8.03 -12.98
CA ASP A 132 18.95 8.45 -14.22
C ASP A 132 17.66 7.65 -14.48
N TYR A 133 17.67 6.34 -14.18
CA TYR A 133 16.47 5.52 -14.24
C TYR A 133 15.46 5.93 -13.18
N GLY A 134 15.92 6.25 -11.97
CA GLY A 134 15.06 6.75 -10.89
C GLY A 134 14.38 8.05 -11.29
N GLU A 135 15.08 9.00 -11.91
CA GLU A 135 14.50 10.25 -12.40
C GLU A 135 13.55 10.05 -13.60
N ALA A 136 13.85 9.11 -14.49
CA ALA A 136 12.90 8.71 -15.52
C ALA A 136 11.59 8.15 -14.94
N GLN A 137 11.68 7.34 -13.87
CA GLN A 137 10.49 6.85 -13.15
C GLN A 137 9.74 7.97 -12.41
N ARG A 138 10.42 8.98 -11.87
CA ARG A 138 9.80 10.18 -11.30
C ARG A 138 8.90 10.89 -12.32
N THR A 139 9.36 11.02 -13.55
CA THR A 139 8.54 11.57 -14.65
C THR A 139 7.27 10.75 -14.87
N VAL A 140 7.39 9.41 -14.86
CA VAL A 140 6.22 8.51 -14.95
C VAL A 140 5.25 8.72 -13.80
N VAL A 141 5.77 8.93 -12.57
CA VAL A 141 4.93 9.21 -11.39
C VAL A 141 4.09 10.47 -11.62
N TYR A 142 4.71 11.58 -12.02
CA TYR A 142 3.96 12.84 -12.23
C TYR A 142 2.91 12.71 -13.33
N GLN A 143 3.23 12.06 -14.45
CA GLN A 143 2.25 11.76 -15.51
C GLN A 143 1.08 10.92 -14.98
N ARG A 144 1.36 9.98 -14.05
CA ARG A 144 0.30 9.16 -13.43
C ARG A 144 -0.55 9.96 -12.47
N LEU A 145 0.03 10.88 -11.69
CA LEU A 145 -0.71 11.80 -10.81
C LEU A 145 -1.63 12.73 -11.61
N GLU A 146 -1.16 13.31 -12.72
CA GLU A 146 -1.99 14.10 -13.63
C GLU A 146 -3.17 13.31 -14.22
N ARG A 147 -2.92 12.04 -14.60
CA ARG A 147 -3.98 11.16 -15.08
C ARG A 147 -4.98 10.86 -13.96
N MET A 148 -4.48 10.57 -12.75
CA MET A 148 -5.33 10.30 -11.60
C MET A 148 -6.21 11.51 -11.25
N ASP A 149 -5.69 12.74 -11.36
CA ASP A 149 -6.49 13.95 -11.18
C ASP A 149 -7.67 13.99 -12.15
N ARG A 150 -7.44 13.75 -13.46
CA ARG A 150 -8.52 13.68 -14.45
C ARG A 150 -9.52 12.55 -14.18
N GLU A 151 -9.05 11.39 -13.72
CA GLU A 151 -9.88 10.24 -13.38
C GLU A 151 -10.75 10.48 -12.15
N LEU A 152 -10.33 11.35 -11.24
CA LEU A 152 -11.07 11.75 -10.04
C LEU A 152 -12.11 12.87 -10.31
N ASN A 153 -12.16 13.42 -11.54
CA ASN A 153 -13.19 14.38 -11.89
C ASN A 153 -14.58 13.72 -11.85
N GLY A 154 -15.45 14.22 -10.99
CA GLY A 154 -16.80 13.65 -10.78
C GLY A 154 -16.84 12.46 -9.81
N HIS A 155 -15.70 12.02 -9.27
CA HIS A 155 -15.61 10.91 -8.31
C HIS A 155 -15.04 11.34 -6.96
N GLN A 156 -15.54 10.70 -5.90
CA GLN A 156 -15.04 10.96 -4.55
C GLN A 156 -13.83 10.11 -4.18
N PHE A 157 -13.72 8.92 -4.78
CA PHE A 157 -12.69 7.92 -4.52
C PHE A 157 -12.19 7.30 -5.81
N VAL A 158 -11.06 6.59 -5.74
CA VAL A 158 -10.38 6.03 -6.91
C VAL A 158 -11.26 5.08 -7.74
N ALA A 159 -12.07 4.27 -7.07
CA ALA A 159 -12.95 3.31 -7.72
C ALA A 159 -14.43 3.77 -7.79
N GLY A 160 -14.70 5.06 -7.62
CA GLY A 160 -16.06 5.62 -7.68
C GLY A 160 -16.49 6.39 -6.44
N ASP A 161 -17.63 6.02 -5.83
CA ASP A 161 -18.29 6.86 -4.82
C ASP A 161 -18.04 6.39 -3.37
N ARG A 162 -17.31 5.29 -3.18
CA ARG A 162 -16.98 4.79 -1.83
C ARG A 162 -15.50 4.44 -1.69
N PHE A 163 -15.02 4.54 -0.47
CA PHE A 163 -13.65 4.18 -0.10
C PHE A 163 -13.41 2.67 -0.26
N THR A 164 -12.29 2.30 -0.88
CA THR A 164 -11.93 0.92 -1.20
C THR A 164 -10.43 0.68 -1.01
N ILE A 165 -9.99 -0.56 -1.22
CA ILE A 165 -8.55 -0.90 -1.21
C ILE A 165 -7.75 -0.09 -2.24
N ALA A 166 -8.36 0.35 -3.34
CA ALA A 166 -7.69 1.16 -4.34
C ALA A 166 -7.24 2.52 -3.78
N ASP A 167 -8.06 3.13 -2.91
CA ASP A 167 -7.71 4.36 -2.21
C ASP A 167 -6.58 4.14 -1.21
N ILE A 168 -6.63 3.03 -0.46
CA ILE A 168 -5.57 2.67 0.50
C ILE A 168 -4.24 2.50 -0.24
N THR A 169 -4.24 1.79 -1.38
CA THR A 169 -3.04 1.57 -2.19
C THR A 169 -2.47 2.89 -2.71
N ALA A 170 -3.32 3.77 -3.24
CA ALA A 170 -2.90 5.09 -3.72
C ALA A 170 -2.36 5.97 -2.59
N LEU A 171 -3.03 6.00 -1.43
CA LEU A 171 -2.61 6.79 -0.26
C LEU A 171 -1.22 6.37 0.22
N VAL A 172 -1.00 5.08 0.49
CA VAL A 172 0.30 4.61 0.99
C VAL A 172 1.43 4.83 -0.03
N ALA A 173 1.12 4.77 -1.32
CA ALA A 173 2.07 5.06 -2.39
C ALA A 173 2.47 6.54 -2.42
N ILE A 174 1.51 7.45 -2.42
CA ILE A 174 1.77 8.90 -2.46
C ILE A 174 2.53 9.35 -1.21
N ASP A 175 2.09 8.90 -0.03
CA ASP A 175 2.71 9.28 1.24
C ASP A 175 4.18 8.82 1.33
N ILE A 176 4.49 7.59 0.92
CA ILE A 176 5.90 7.12 0.93
C ILE A 176 6.72 7.83 -0.15
N GLY A 177 6.12 8.17 -1.27
CA GLY A 177 6.74 8.98 -2.33
C GLY A 177 7.12 10.36 -1.84
N GLY A 178 6.22 11.03 -1.14
CA GLY A 178 6.49 12.33 -0.51
C GLY A 178 7.61 12.26 0.52
N ARG A 179 7.58 11.22 1.36
CA ARG A 179 8.53 11.03 2.46
C ARG A 179 9.95 10.68 1.99
N LEU A 180 10.12 9.81 1.00
CA LEU A 180 11.42 9.24 0.64
C LEU A 180 11.98 9.69 -0.71
N ALA A 181 11.16 10.37 -1.53
CA ALA A 181 11.55 10.86 -2.84
C ALA A 181 11.08 12.30 -3.14
N ASP A 182 10.57 13.02 -2.15
CA ASP A 182 10.05 14.40 -2.27
C ASP A 182 9.02 14.56 -3.42
N ILE A 183 8.21 13.52 -3.66
CA ILE A 183 7.14 13.56 -4.64
C ILE A 183 5.96 14.32 -4.03
N LYS A 184 5.56 15.42 -4.66
CA LYS A 184 4.49 16.30 -4.18
C LYS A 184 3.33 16.31 -5.17
N ILE A 185 2.11 16.38 -4.66
CA ILE A 185 0.94 16.69 -5.47
C ILE A 185 1.05 18.16 -5.87
N ALA A 186 1.05 18.43 -7.18
CA ALA A 186 1.11 19.79 -7.69
C ALA A 186 -0.20 20.53 -7.36
N PRO A 187 -0.14 21.81 -6.97
CA PRO A 187 -1.32 22.57 -6.52
C PRO A 187 -2.46 22.66 -7.55
N GLU A 188 -2.13 22.58 -8.83
CA GLU A 188 -3.07 22.60 -9.95
C GLU A 188 -3.89 21.30 -10.09
N LEU A 189 -3.45 20.19 -9.46
CA LEU A 189 -4.16 18.92 -9.44
C LEU A 189 -5.25 18.93 -8.37
N ALA A 190 -6.31 19.69 -8.60
CA ALA A 190 -7.32 20.04 -7.62
C ALA A 190 -8.19 18.85 -7.20
N TYR A 191 -8.50 17.92 -8.11
CA TYR A 191 -9.27 16.71 -7.80
C TYR A 191 -8.45 15.73 -6.96
N LEU A 192 -7.18 15.55 -7.31
CA LEU A 192 -6.24 14.70 -6.58
C LEU A 192 -5.97 15.26 -5.18
N THR A 193 -5.79 16.57 -5.03
CA THR A 193 -5.60 17.24 -3.74
C THR A 193 -6.80 17.01 -2.83
N ARG A 194 -8.03 17.25 -3.31
CA ARG A 194 -9.26 17.00 -2.54
C ARG A 194 -9.44 15.53 -2.14
N TRP A 195 -9.09 14.62 -3.06
CA TRP A 195 -9.11 13.19 -2.76
C TRP A 195 -8.10 12.87 -1.66
N HIS A 196 -6.86 13.34 -1.77
CA HIS A 196 -5.80 13.07 -0.79
C HIS A 196 -6.17 13.62 0.60
N GLU A 197 -6.69 14.85 0.69
CA GLU A 197 -7.19 15.43 1.94
C GLU A 197 -8.30 14.57 2.57
N ARG A 198 -9.26 14.12 1.74
CA ARG A 198 -10.36 13.27 2.19
C ARG A 198 -9.88 11.92 2.74
N VAL A 199 -8.97 11.24 2.04
CA VAL A 199 -8.52 9.92 2.46
C VAL A 199 -7.51 9.98 3.60
N SER A 200 -6.63 10.97 3.63
CA SER A 200 -5.64 11.17 4.70
C SER A 200 -6.25 11.66 6.02
N SER A 201 -7.42 12.31 5.98
CA SER A 201 -8.15 12.74 7.19
C SER A 201 -8.91 11.61 7.88
N ARG A 202 -9.04 10.43 7.26
CA ARG A 202 -9.69 9.28 7.89
C ARG A 202 -8.94 8.82 9.14
N PRO A 203 -9.63 8.42 10.22
CA PRO A 203 -8.93 7.89 11.41
C PRO A 203 -7.99 6.72 11.08
N SER A 204 -8.39 5.83 10.17
CA SER A 204 -7.60 4.68 9.72
C SER A 204 -6.29 5.07 9.03
N ALA A 205 -6.20 6.22 8.40
CA ALA A 205 -4.98 6.69 7.74
C ALA A 205 -3.81 6.90 8.70
N LYS A 206 -4.09 6.95 10.02
CA LYS A 206 -3.08 7.08 11.09
C LYS A 206 -2.59 5.73 11.63
N ALA A 207 -3.14 4.62 11.14
CA ALA A 207 -2.80 3.29 11.59
C ALA A 207 -1.39 2.84 11.15
#